data_3c891c661af570de9a2404df40f0be97
#
_entry.id   3c891c661af570de9a2404df40f0be97
#
_cell.length_a   1.000
_cell.length_b   1.000
_cell.length_c   1.000
_cell.angle_alpha   90.00
_cell.angle_beta   90.00
_cell.angle_gamma   90.00
#
_symmetry.space_group_name_H-M   'P 1'
#
loop_
_entity.id
_entity.type
_entity.pdbx_description
1 polymer ?
#
loop_
_entity_poly.entity_id
_entity_poly.type
_entity_poly.pdbx_seq_one_letter_code
_entity_poly.pdbx_strand_id
1 'polypeptide(L)'
;MIRSIILSLALIASMAVDAAMGDWRLHASYHNATRCETIDGKVYVLASGALFSYDEEDEEVRTYDRISHLSDIDISLIAYSKENEALVIVYKNANIDLLYSDETVYNISDFKNKTLATKNINSISINGNTALLSTGFGIVELDIERKEFTNTYNLNTEVYSTHIFDGAIYAGTKEGTMRGARSKNLLDNSNWQKLNKYKTTSFAIFKDQLYCVIEHLGVYTLDTENNRLTLVAENNGTIYKYLYNDGTQLVAGGTDKVIFFDSSTQKSIYQIEKGSNFIRKKGSRVWNCKGYKGLAACTIEGGKIVEKSLGIIPNSPIRNYSEFLKFSGDRLLVAGGNINYLDTKFYDGTAMVYDYTNERWTNLPEETIISSTGGYLNVCCIDEDPTEPGHYFTSSFGFGLYEFRDDKFIKHYSNKNSALQSVISGPYENRYIRVPKVEFDNDGNLWMLNTGTKTP
;
A
#
# COMPACT_ATOMS: atom_id res chain seq x y z
N MET A 1 -44.61 -8.62 -41.68
CA MET A 1 -43.26 -8.03 -41.62
C MET A 1 -43.15 -6.90 -40.59
N ILE A 2 -43.97 -5.84 -40.63
CA ILE A 2 -43.90 -4.71 -39.68
C ILE A 2 -44.13 -5.13 -38.21
N ARG A 3 -45.09 -6.07 -37.93
CA ARG A 3 -45.33 -6.59 -36.57
C ARG A 3 -44.15 -7.38 -35.99
N SER A 4 -43.42 -8.11 -36.85
CA SER A 4 -42.25 -8.87 -36.42
C SER A 4 -41.05 -7.96 -36.10
N ILE A 5 -40.89 -6.83 -36.80
CA ILE A 5 -39.86 -5.83 -36.56
C ILE A 5 -40.13 -5.07 -35.27
N ILE A 6 -41.41 -4.75 -34.98
CA ILE A 6 -41.79 -4.08 -33.73
C ILE A 6 -41.56 -5.01 -32.51
N LEU A 7 -41.85 -6.31 -32.66
CA LEU A 7 -41.57 -7.30 -31.59
C LEU A 7 -40.07 -7.47 -31.37
N SER A 8 -39.25 -7.46 -32.42
CA SER A 8 -37.78 -7.54 -32.29
C SER A 8 -37.20 -6.27 -31.69
N LEU A 9 -37.70 -5.08 -32.01
CA LEU A 9 -37.28 -3.83 -31.35
C LEU A 9 -37.73 -3.76 -29.89
N ALA A 10 -38.92 -4.29 -29.53
CA ALA A 10 -39.36 -4.36 -28.16
C ALA A 10 -38.54 -5.35 -27.31
N LEU A 11 -38.05 -6.45 -27.91
CA LEU A 11 -37.14 -7.37 -27.24
C LEU A 11 -35.72 -6.79 -27.05
N ILE A 12 -35.28 -5.92 -27.96
CA ILE A 12 -33.96 -5.24 -27.80
C ILE A 12 -34.05 -4.10 -26.79
N ALA A 13 -35.20 -3.42 -26.65
CA ALA A 13 -35.43 -2.39 -25.64
C ALA A 13 -35.60 -2.94 -24.20
N SER A 14 -35.88 -4.24 -24.06
CA SER A 14 -35.96 -4.89 -22.74
C SER A 14 -34.63 -5.45 -22.23
N MET A 15 -33.54 -5.28 -22.94
CA MET A 15 -32.19 -5.40 -22.42
C MET A 15 -31.71 -4.06 -21.80
N ALA A 16 -32.62 -3.28 -21.18
CA ALA A 16 -32.23 -2.33 -20.17
C ALA A 16 -31.59 -3.17 -19.04
N VAL A 17 -30.32 -2.93 -18.81
CA VAL A 17 -29.56 -3.51 -17.73
C VAL A 17 -30.31 -3.19 -16.44
N ASP A 18 -31.18 -4.09 -15.98
CA ASP A 18 -31.54 -4.15 -14.58
C ASP A 18 -30.20 -4.50 -13.88
N ALA A 19 -29.54 -3.49 -13.31
CA ALA A 19 -28.59 -3.76 -12.26
C ALA A 19 -29.39 -4.54 -11.20
N ALA A 20 -29.22 -5.86 -11.18
CA ALA A 20 -29.95 -6.72 -10.26
C ALA A 20 -29.65 -6.19 -8.85
N MET A 21 -30.69 -5.93 -8.04
CA MET A 21 -30.51 -5.59 -6.64
C MET A 21 -29.67 -6.69 -6.00
N GLY A 22 -28.39 -6.37 -5.65
CA GLY A 22 -27.45 -7.33 -5.10
C GLY A 22 -26.13 -7.45 -5.86
N ASP A 23 -25.95 -6.77 -7.00
CA ASP A 23 -24.65 -6.70 -7.66
C ASP A 23 -23.72 -5.78 -6.86
N TRP A 24 -22.70 -6.39 -6.27
CA TRP A 24 -21.70 -5.69 -5.50
C TRP A 24 -20.46 -5.40 -6.35
N ARG A 25 -19.98 -4.16 -6.30
CA ARG A 25 -18.70 -3.76 -6.89
C ARG A 25 -17.81 -3.20 -5.79
N LEU A 26 -16.57 -3.65 -5.73
CA LEU A 26 -15.58 -3.13 -4.80
C LEU A 26 -14.78 -2.01 -5.46
N HIS A 27 -14.81 -0.82 -4.87
CA HIS A 27 -13.99 0.32 -5.28
C HIS A 27 -12.81 0.50 -4.33
N ALA A 28 -11.82 -0.37 -4.43
CA ALA A 28 -10.59 -0.27 -3.64
C ALA A 28 -9.60 0.72 -4.28
N SER A 29 -8.81 1.40 -3.45
CA SER A 29 -7.67 2.19 -3.93
C SER A 29 -6.52 1.27 -4.30
N TYR A 30 -5.97 1.46 -5.51
CA TYR A 30 -4.74 0.82 -5.98
C TYR A 30 -3.57 1.82 -6.04
N HIS A 31 -3.73 2.98 -5.43
CA HIS A 31 -2.66 3.94 -5.20
C HIS A 31 -1.80 3.50 -3.99
N ASN A 32 -0.70 4.23 -3.73
CA ASN A 32 0.25 3.96 -2.66
C ASN A 32 0.92 2.58 -2.76
N ALA A 33 1.57 2.33 -3.91
CA ALA A 33 2.35 1.12 -4.14
C ALA A 33 3.47 0.98 -3.09
N THR A 34 3.47 -0.13 -2.36
CA THR A 34 4.38 -0.38 -1.23
C THR A 34 5.33 -1.54 -1.45
N ARG A 35 4.93 -2.53 -2.24
CA ARG A 35 5.71 -3.73 -2.53
C ARG A 35 5.30 -4.33 -3.86
N CYS A 36 6.22 -5.02 -4.53
CA CYS A 36 5.90 -5.82 -5.70
C CYS A 36 6.71 -7.12 -5.75
N GLU A 37 6.15 -8.12 -6.42
CA GLU A 37 6.78 -9.39 -6.76
C GLU A 37 6.69 -9.63 -8.27
N THR A 38 7.73 -10.21 -8.86
CA THR A 38 7.78 -10.48 -10.31
C THR A 38 7.68 -11.98 -10.56
N ILE A 39 6.64 -12.40 -11.28
CA ILE A 39 6.31 -13.80 -11.54
C ILE A 39 5.99 -13.91 -13.03
N ASP A 40 6.76 -14.71 -13.77
CA ASP A 40 6.48 -15.11 -15.16
C ASP A 40 6.04 -13.97 -16.10
N GLY A 41 6.77 -12.86 -16.10
CA GLY A 41 6.48 -11.68 -16.93
C GLY A 41 5.53 -10.68 -16.26
N LYS A 42 4.73 -11.09 -15.29
CA LYS A 42 3.81 -10.22 -14.55
C LYS A 42 4.46 -9.64 -13.29
N VAL A 43 4.02 -8.44 -12.93
CA VAL A 43 4.39 -7.77 -11.68
C VAL A 43 3.16 -7.63 -10.81
N TYR A 44 3.14 -8.34 -9.69
CA TYR A 44 2.09 -8.22 -8.68
C TYR A 44 2.45 -7.10 -7.72
N VAL A 45 1.53 -6.18 -7.51
CA VAL A 45 1.76 -4.95 -6.74
C VAL A 45 0.79 -4.86 -5.58
N LEU A 46 1.34 -4.71 -4.39
CA LEU A 46 0.58 -4.37 -3.19
C LEU A 46 0.49 -2.85 -3.07
N ALA A 47 -0.73 -2.33 -3.12
CA ALA A 47 -1.01 -0.90 -3.04
C ALA A 47 -2.26 -0.62 -2.20
N SER A 48 -2.16 0.26 -1.20
CA SER A 48 -3.25 0.61 -0.27
C SER A 48 -4.00 -0.58 0.35
N GLY A 49 -3.33 -1.72 0.52
CA GLY A 49 -3.93 -2.96 1.03
C GLY A 49 -4.72 -3.76 -0.01
N ALA A 50 -4.65 -3.38 -1.29
CA ALA A 50 -5.22 -4.09 -2.43
C ALA A 50 -4.10 -4.67 -3.32
N LEU A 51 -4.46 -5.60 -4.21
CA LEU A 51 -3.55 -6.27 -5.12
C LEU A 51 -3.96 -6.01 -6.56
N PHE A 52 -2.97 -5.68 -7.40
CA PHE A 52 -3.12 -5.72 -8.84
C PHE A 52 -1.88 -6.34 -9.49
N SER A 53 -2.02 -6.83 -10.72
CA SER A 53 -0.89 -7.21 -11.55
C SER A 53 -0.78 -6.31 -12.78
N TYR A 54 0.45 -6.21 -13.27
CA TYR A 54 0.78 -5.58 -14.54
C TYR A 54 1.56 -6.57 -15.39
N ASP A 55 1.06 -6.84 -16.59
CA ASP A 55 1.77 -7.62 -17.61
C ASP A 55 2.55 -6.66 -18.49
N GLU A 56 3.89 -6.86 -18.60
CA GLU A 56 4.72 -5.96 -19.37
C GLU A 56 4.61 -6.18 -20.89
N GLU A 57 4.24 -7.39 -21.32
CA GLU A 57 4.14 -7.73 -22.72
C GLU A 57 2.89 -7.12 -23.38
N ASP A 58 1.75 -7.25 -22.69
CA ASP A 58 0.46 -6.77 -23.19
C ASP A 58 0.07 -5.39 -22.62
N GLU A 59 0.87 -4.84 -21.71
CA GLU A 59 0.57 -3.62 -20.93
C GLU A 59 -0.77 -3.70 -20.18
N GLU A 60 -1.24 -4.91 -19.86
CA GLU A 60 -2.50 -5.15 -19.20
C GLU A 60 -2.37 -4.98 -17.69
N VAL A 61 -3.34 -4.27 -17.10
CA VAL A 61 -3.50 -4.14 -15.65
C VAL A 61 -4.71 -4.93 -15.20
N ARG A 62 -4.51 -5.83 -14.22
CA ARG A 62 -5.59 -6.64 -13.65
C ARG A 62 -5.66 -6.46 -12.13
N THR A 63 -6.87 -6.32 -11.61
CA THR A 63 -7.13 -6.17 -10.17
C THR A 63 -7.61 -7.47 -9.56
N TYR A 64 -7.27 -7.69 -8.28
CA TYR A 64 -7.67 -8.85 -7.50
C TYR A 64 -8.39 -8.37 -6.25
N ASP A 65 -9.61 -8.79 -6.08
CA ASP A 65 -10.45 -8.38 -4.96
C ASP A 65 -11.25 -9.55 -4.36
N ARG A 66 -11.96 -9.26 -3.28
CA ARG A 66 -12.76 -10.27 -2.57
C ARG A 66 -13.98 -10.73 -3.34
N ILE A 67 -14.48 -9.98 -4.31
CA ILE A 67 -15.66 -10.37 -5.08
C ILE A 67 -15.28 -11.41 -6.13
N SER A 68 -14.11 -11.23 -6.74
CA SER A 68 -13.68 -12.02 -7.88
C SER A 68 -12.70 -13.16 -7.54
N HIS A 69 -11.80 -12.97 -6.57
CA HIS A 69 -10.67 -13.87 -6.37
C HIS A 69 -10.30 -14.13 -4.91
N LEU A 70 -10.10 -13.06 -4.12
CA LEU A 70 -9.45 -13.15 -2.82
C LEU A 70 -10.43 -13.46 -1.67
N SER A 71 -9.92 -14.04 -0.59
CA SER A 71 -10.75 -14.44 0.55
C SER A 71 -11.00 -13.32 1.56
N ASP A 72 -10.21 -12.22 1.51
CA ASP A 72 -10.31 -11.12 2.47
C ASP A 72 -9.90 -9.77 1.86
N ILE A 73 -9.90 -8.72 2.68
CA ILE A 73 -9.47 -7.36 2.35
C ILE A 73 -8.27 -6.96 3.23
N ASP A 74 -7.66 -5.81 2.96
CA ASP A 74 -6.53 -5.26 3.71
C ASP A 74 -5.30 -6.19 3.72
N ILE A 75 -4.73 -6.40 2.54
CA ILE A 75 -3.48 -7.14 2.38
C ILE A 75 -2.34 -6.36 3.07
N SER A 76 -1.55 -7.05 3.88
CA SER A 76 -0.39 -6.48 4.57
C SER A 76 0.95 -6.85 3.93
N LEU A 77 1.06 -8.08 3.41
CA LEU A 77 2.30 -8.61 2.83
C LEU A 77 2.02 -9.51 1.64
N ILE A 78 2.95 -9.54 0.70
CA ILE A 78 3.02 -10.52 -0.38
C ILE A 78 4.43 -11.09 -0.48
N ALA A 79 4.55 -12.37 -0.83
CA ALA A 79 5.82 -13.03 -1.11
C ALA A 79 5.60 -14.20 -2.09
N TYR A 80 6.48 -14.37 -3.06
CA TYR A 80 6.37 -15.45 -4.04
C TYR A 80 7.14 -16.70 -3.60
N SER A 81 6.45 -17.83 -3.61
CA SER A 81 7.04 -19.17 -3.46
C SER A 81 7.27 -19.77 -4.84
N LYS A 82 8.54 -19.87 -5.24
CA LYS A 82 8.90 -20.38 -6.56
C LYS A 82 8.64 -21.88 -6.67
N GLU A 83 8.93 -22.63 -5.61
CA GLU A 83 8.75 -24.10 -5.56
C GLU A 83 7.27 -24.51 -5.64
N ASN A 84 6.38 -23.67 -5.11
CA ASN A 84 4.94 -23.93 -5.10
C ASN A 84 4.19 -23.14 -6.18
N GLU A 85 4.90 -22.33 -6.99
CA GLU A 85 4.34 -21.46 -8.02
C GLU A 85 3.16 -20.60 -7.51
N ALA A 86 3.25 -20.15 -6.26
CA ALA A 86 2.18 -19.45 -5.57
C ALA A 86 2.64 -18.11 -4.98
N LEU A 87 1.84 -17.08 -5.16
CA LEU A 87 1.95 -15.84 -4.42
C LEU A 87 1.26 -16.00 -3.05
N VAL A 88 2.04 -15.96 -1.99
CA VAL A 88 1.53 -15.96 -0.62
C VAL A 88 1.06 -14.55 -0.28
N ILE A 89 -0.23 -14.39 0.00
CA ILE A 89 -0.89 -13.12 0.33
C ILE A 89 -1.28 -13.18 1.80
N VAL A 90 -0.79 -12.26 2.60
CA VAL A 90 -1.11 -12.15 4.03
C VAL A 90 -1.95 -10.90 4.27
N TYR A 91 -3.07 -11.06 4.96
CA TYR A 91 -3.96 -9.98 5.35
C TYR A 91 -3.66 -9.46 6.76
N LYS A 92 -4.06 -8.22 7.07
CA LYS A 92 -3.87 -7.61 8.39
C LYS A 92 -4.51 -8.42 9.54
N ASN A 93 -5.58 -9.15 9.26
CA ASN A 93 -6.25 -10.02 10.23
C ASN A 93 -5.58 -11.40 10.36
N ALA A 94 -4.42 -11.59 9.72
CA ALA A 94 -3.65 -12.84 9.66
C ALA A 94 -4.32 -13.99 8.89
N ASN A 95 -5.32 -13.70 8.04
CA ASN A 95 -5.74 -14.62 7.00
C ASN A 95 -4.63 -14.77 5.95
N ILE A 96 -4.57 -15.89 5.25
CA ILE A 96 -3.57 -16.14 4.21
C ILE A 96 -4.24 -16.73 2.99
N ASP A 97 -3.92 -16.22 1.81
CA ASP A 97 -4.26 -16.83 0.52
C ASP A 97 -2.99 -17.26 -0.21
N LEU A 98 -3.10 -18.36 -0.94
CA LEU A 98 -2.15 -18.78 -1.95
C LEU A 98 -2.80 -18.55 -3.31
N LEU A 99 -2.30 -17.57 -4.06
CA LEU A 99 -2.76 -17.27 -5.42
C LEU A 99 -1.81 -17.94 -6.42
N TYR A 100 -2.34 -18.84 -7.25
CA TYR A 100 -1.61 -19.60 -8.26
C TYR A 100 -1.65 -18.91 -9.64
N SER A 101 -0.81 -19.36 -10.56
CA SER A 101 -0.69 -18.80 -11.93
C SER A 101 -1.97 -18.94 -12.76
N ASP A 102 -2.78 -19.97 -12.48
CA ASP A 102 -4.10 -20.20 -13.08
C ASP A 102 -5.22 -19.39 -12.43
N GLU A 103 -4.85 -18.45 -11.51
CA GLU A 103 -5.73 -17.59 -10.75
C GLU A 103 -6.61 -18.28 -9.71
N THR A 104 -6.39 -19.56 -9.48
CA THR A 104 -7.03 -20.23 -8.34
C THR A 104 -6.46 -19.71 -7.03
N VAL A 105 -7.32 -19.61 -6.02
CA VAL A 105 -6.95 -19.17 -4.67
C VAL A 105 -7.25 -20.26 -3.66
N TYR A 106 -6.26 -20.59 -2.84
CA TYR A 106 -6.47 -21.44 -1.68
C TYR A 106 -6.34 -20.63 -0.40
N ASN A 107 -7.38 -20.66 0.44
CA ASN A 107 -7.41 -19.92 1.70
C ASN A 107 -6.94 -20.76 2.88
N ILE A 108 -6.07 -20.20 3.71
CA ILE A 108 -5.57 -20.78 4.97
C ILE A 108 -5.98 -19.84 6.11
N SER A 109 -7.12 -20.13 6.74
CA SER A 109 -7.74 -19.26 7.76
C SER A 109 -7.42 -19.66 9.21
N ASP A 110 -6.71 -20.75 9.45
CA ASP A 110 -6.48 -21.29 10.79
C ASP A 110 -5.84 -20.30 11.74
N PHE A 111 -4.86 -19.52 11.28
CA PHE A 111 -4.20 -18.53 12.12
C PHE A 111 -5.09 -17.33 12.43
N LYS A 112 -5.90 -16.88 11.46
CA LYS A 112 -6.94 -15.87 11.66
C LYS A 112 -7.93 -16.28 12.76
N ASN A 113 -8.29 -17.56 12.80
CA ASN A 113 -9.31 -18.08 13.70
C ASN A 113 -8.80 -18.36 15.13
N LYS A 114 -7.48 -18.39 15.36
CA LYS A 114 -6.90 -18.56 16.70
C LYS A 114 -7.15 -17.34 17.58
N THR A 115 -7.45 -17.55 18.85
CA THR A 115 -7.56 -16.47 19.86
C THR A 115 -6.15 -16.16 20.38
N LEU A 116 -5.53 -15.08 19.88
CA LEU A 116 -4.22 -14.61 20.27
C LEU A 116 -4.28 -13.13 20.61
N ALA A 117 -3.44 -12.68 21.56
CA ALA A 117 -3.37 -11.28 21.96
C ALA A 117 -2.90 -10.35 20.80
N THR A 118 -1.98 -10.85 19.99
CA THR A 118 -1.48 -10.16 18.79
C THR A 118 -1.42 -11.12 17.62
N LYS A 119 -1.88 -10.70 16.45
CA LYS A 119 -1.85 -11.48 15.21
C LYS A 119 -1.04 -10.79 14.11
N ASN A 120 -0.31 -9.73 14.45
CA ASN A 120 0.49 -9.02 13.45
C ASN A 120 1.53 -9.95 12.84
N ILE A 121 1.55 -10.03 11.51
CA ILE A 121 2.62 -10.66 10.75
C ILE A 121 3.48 -9.54 10.18
N ASN A 122 4.74 -9.47 10.63
CA ASN A 122 5.66 -8.40 10.30
C ASN A 122 6.43 -8.67 9.00
N SER A 123 6.72 -9.95 8.72
CA SER A 123 7.41 -10.37 7.49
C SER A 123 7.14 -11.84 7.16
N ILE A 124 7.41 -12.18 5.91
CA ILE A 124 7.39 -13.56 5.38
C ILE A 124 8.78 -13.86 4.84
N SER A 125 9.32 -15.01 5.18
CA SER A 125 10.54 -15.56 4.59
C SER A 125 10.23 -16.93 3.98
N ILE A 126 10.38 -17.05 2.67
CA ILE A 126 10.15 -18.31 1.93
C ILE A 126 11.46 -19.09 1.83
N ASN A 127 11.44 -20.37 2.19
CA ASN A 127 12.55 -21.30 2.14
C ASN A 127 12.05 -22.67 1.63
N GLY A 128 12.15 -22.90 0.34
CA GLY A 128 11.52 -24.08 -0.28
C GLY A 128 10.01 -24.06 -0.04
N ASN A 129 9.47 -25.17 0.46
CA ASN A 129 8.05 -25.31 0.79
C ASN A 129 7.66 -24.64 2.13
N THR A 130 8.62 -24.10 2.87
CA THR A 130 8.37 -23.50 4.18
C THR A 130 8.29 -21.98 4.11
N ALA A 131 7.21 -21.40 4.62
CA ALA A 131 7.13 -19.96 4.92
C ALA A 131 7.27 -19.74 6.44
N LEU A 132 8.22 -18.91 6.83
CA LEU A 132 8.34 -18.42 8.20
C LEU A 132 7.64 -17.06 8.29
N LEU A 133 6.63 -16.99 9.14
CA LEU A 133 5.88 -15.77 9.44
C LEU A 133 6.43 -15.16 10.73
N SER A 134 7.07 -14.02 10.64
CA SER A 134 7.54 -13.26 11.81
C SER A 134 6.38 -12.52 12.43
N THR A 135 6.11 -12.72 13.72
CA THR A 135 4.91 -12.21 14.38
C THR A 135 5.23 -11.34 15.60
N GLY A 136 4.21 -10.70 16.17
CA GLY A 136 4.34 -9.89 17.39
C GLY A 136 4.72 -10.69 18.65
N PHE A 137 4.79 -12.03 18.59
CA PHE A 137 5.11 -12.88 19.72
C PHE A 137 6.20 -13.92 19.45
N GLY A 138 6.57 -14.13 18.19
CA GLY A 138 7.50 -15.16 17.79
C GLY A 138 7.40 -15.49 16.31
N ILE A 139 7.47 -16.77 15.96
CA ILE A 139 7.51 -17.28 14.59
C ILE A 139 6.43 -18.33 14.39
N VAL A 140 5.70 -18.24 13.27
CA VAL A 140 4.77 -19.30 12.83
C VAL A 140 5.31 -19.90 11.54
N GLU A 141 5.39 -21.22 11.48
CA GLU A 141 5.86 -21.96 10.34
C GLU A 141 4.67 -22.53 9.57
N LEU A 142 4.60 -22.20 8.28
CA LEU A 142 3.59 -22.67 7.33
C LEU A 142 4.26 -23.54 6.28
N ASP A 143 3.77 -24.76 6.10
CA ASP A 143 4.09 -25.60 4.95
C ASP A 143 3.15 -25.20 3.80
N ILE A 144 3.73 -24.60 2.75
CA ILE A 144 2.96 -24.07 1.61
C ILE A 144 2.39 -25.19 0.76
N GLU A 145 3.16 -26.27 0.55
CA GLU A 145 2.74 -27.42 -0.25
C GLU A 145 1.58 -28.16 0.42
N ARG A 146 1.71 -28.43 1.73
CA ARG A 146 0.67 -29.08 2.54
C ARG A 146 -0.46 -28.14 2.96
N LYS A 147 -0.26 -26.83 2.81
CA LYS A 147 -1.23 -25.77 3.15
C LYS A 147 -1.64 -25.80 4.62
N GLU A 148 -0.70 -26.10 5.51
CA GLU A 148 -0.94 -26.22 6.94
C GLU A 148 0.15 -25.56 7.79
N PHE A 149 -0.23 -25.08 8.97
CA PHE A 149 0.73 -24.58 9.96
C PHE A 149 1.37 -25.76 10.69
N THR A 150 2.69 -25.85 10.65
CA THR A 150 3.45 -26.96 11.24
C THR A 150 3.94 -26.65 12.64
N ASN A 151 4.46 -25.45 12.89
CA ASN A 151 5.03 -25.07 14.16
C ASN A 151 4.68 -23.62 14.55
N THR A 152 4.67 -23.36 15.87
CA THR A 152 4.55 -22.02 16.42
C THR A 152 5.58 -21.85 17.53
N TYR A 153 6.61 -21.07 17.27
CA TYR A 153 7.71 -20.79 18.21
C TYR A 153 7.41 -19.49 18.94
N ASN A 154 6.94 -19.58 20.18
CA ASN A 154 6.66 -18.42 21.01
C ASN A 154 7.95 -17.94 21.68
N LEU A 155 8.54 -16.86 21.19
CA LEU A 155 9.75 -16.27 21.74
C LEU A 155 9.50 -15.22 22.83
N ASN A 156 8.23 -14.95 23.16
CA ASN A 156 7.79 -13.88 24.08
C ASN A 156 8.31 -12.49 23.71
N THR A 157 8.65 -12.28 22.43
CA THR A 157 9.11 -11.01 21.89
C THR A 157 8.67 -10.86 20.45
N GLU A 158 8.52 -9.62 20.01
CA GLU A 158 8.23 -9.30 18.63
C GLU A 158 9.40 -9.66 17.73
N VAL A 159 9.10 -10.38 16.64
CA VAL A 159 10.05 -10.77 15.59
C VAL A 159 9.76 -9.94 14.34
N TYR A 160 10.78 -9.27 13.83
CA TYR A 160 10.68 -8.41 12.64
C TYR A 160 11.01 -9.13 11.35
N SER A 161 11.94 -10.08 11.41
CA SER A 161 12.38 -10.84 10.24
C SER A 161 12.94 -12.19 10.66
N THR A 162 12.78 -13.18 9.79
CA THR A 162 13.34 -14.53 9.99
C THR A 162 14.00 -15.03 8.71
N HIS A 163 14.93 -15.95 8.85
CA HIS A 163 15.46 -16.74 7.73
C HIS A 163 15.99 -18.08 8.21
N ILE A 164 15.92 -19.11 7.35
CA ILE A 164 16.59 -20.41 7.58
C ILE A 164 17.96 -20.34 6.90
N PHE A 165 19.01 -20.61 7.65
CA PHE A 165 20.35 -20.70 7.12
C PHE A 165 21.16 -21.73 7.91
N ASP A 166 21.92 -22.57 7.22
CA ASP A 166 22.81 -23.57 7.81
C ASP A 166 22.15 -24.38 8.95
N GLY A 167 20.98 -24.98 8.65
CA GLY A 167 20.23 -25.82 9.58
C GLY A 167 19.67 -25.10 10.83
N ALA A 168 19.67 -23.79 10.86
CA ALA A 168 19.11 -22.99 11.95
C ALA A 168 18.12 -21.93 11.45
N ILE A 169 17.18 -21.53 12.33
CA ILE A 169 16.33 -20.35 12.13
C ILE A 169 17.01 -19.16 12.82
N TYR A 170 17.19 -18.08 12.06
CA TYR A 170 17.61 -16.79 12.57
C TYR A 170 16.41 -15.88 12.68
N ALA A 171 16.25 -15.24 13.83
CA ALA A 171 15.14 -14.31 14.13
C ALA A 171 15.70 -12.98 14.58
N GLY A 172 15.33 -11.92 13.86
CA GLY A 172 15.59 -10.54 14.24
C GLY A 172 14.49 -10.03 15.14
N THR A 173 14.82 -9.75 16.39
CA THR A 173 13.87 -9.32 17.42
C THR A 173 14.20 -7.91 17.91
N LYS A 174 13.29 -7.34 18.69
CA LYS A 174 13.54 -6.09 19.43
C LYS A 174 14.75 -6.20 20.36
N GLU A 175 14.96 -7.39 20.94
CA GLU A 175 16.00 -7.65 21.92
C GLU A 175 17.35 -8.06 21.29
N GLY A 176 17.38 -8.26 20.00
CA GLY A 176 18.57 -8.68 19.24
C GLY A 176 18.31 -9.84 18.29
N THR A 177 19.38 -10.38 17.73
CA THR A 177 19.32 -11.56 16.86
C THR A 177 19.30 -12.84 17.68
N MET A 178 18.32 -13.71 17.43
CA MET A 178 18.19 -15.03 18.03
C MET A 178 18.52 -16.10 16.98
N ARG A 179 19.06 -17.25 17.42
CA ARG A 179 19.34 -18.45 16.61
C ARG A 179 18.76 -19.68 17.27
N GLY A 180 17.96 -20.42 16.52
CA GLY A 180 17.42 -21.72 16.92
C GLY A 180 17.91 -22.82 15.98
N ALA A 181 18.71 -23.80 16.47
CA ALA A 181 19.14 -24.93 15.66
C ALA A 181 17.96 -25.88 15.42
N ARG A 182 17.62 -26.15 14.16
CA ARG A 182 16.46 -27.01 13.78
C ARG A 182 16.61 -28.49 14.20
N SER A 183 17.82 -28.90 14.59
CA SER A 183 18.10 -30.22 15.22
C SER A 183 17.62 -30.33 16.67
N LYS A 184 17.21 -29.17 17.28
CA LYS A 184 16.70 -29.11 18.66
C LYS A 184 15.20 -28.90 18.68
N ASN A 185 14.56 -29.16 19.83
CA ASN A 185 13.17 -28.82 20.03
C ASN A 185 13.02 -27.29 20.21
N LEU A 186 12.66 -26.55 19.14
CA LEU A 186 12.53 -25.10 19.18
C LEU A 186 11.23 -24.59 19.83
N LEU A 187 10.33 -25.50 20.25
CA LEU A 187 9.20 -25.15 21.11
C LEU A 187 9.66 -24.82 22.53
N ASP A 188 10.83 -25.31 22.93
CA ASP A 188 11.50 -24.93 24.16
C ASP A 188 12.40 -23.71 23.95
N ASN A 189 12.04 -22.58 24.56
CA ASN A 189 12.76 -21.31 24.41
C ASN A 189 14.23 -21.38 24.88
N SER A 190 14.61 -22.35 25.74
CA SER A 190 16.00 -22.55 26.16
C SER A 190 16.92 -22.99 25.03
N ASN A 191 16.38 -23.52 23.94
CA ASN A 191 17.10 -23.92 22.72
C ASN A 191 17.35 -22.75 21.75
N TRP A 192 16.84 -21.57 22.04
CA TRP A 192 17.13 -20.35 21.30
C TRP A 192 18.30 -19.59 21.94
N GLN A 193 19.34 -19.34 21.15
CA GLN A 193 20.52 -18.60 21.56
C GLN A 193 20.43 -17.15 21.10
N LYS A 194 20.61 -16.19 22.00
CA LYS A 194 20.80 -14.79 21.66
C LYS A 194 22.22 -14.56 21.17
N LEU A 195 22.36 -14.09 19.91
CA LEU A 195 23.66 -13.89 19.28
C LEU A 195 24.22 -12.48 19.57
N ASN A 196 23.34 -11.48 19.55
CA ASN A 196 23.72 -10.08 19.79
C ASN A 196 22.53 -9.29 20.33
N LYS A 197 22.75 -8.03 20.67
CA LYS A 197 21.74 -7.11 21.24
C LYS A 197 21.13 -6.14 20.22
N TYR A 198 21.52 -6.24 18.95
CA TYR A 198 21.13 -5.27 17.95
C TYR A 198 19.81 -5.65 17.29
N LYS A 199 18.87 -4.69 17.23
CA LYS A 199 17.61 -4.89 16.51
C LYS A 199 17.86 -5.17 15.04
N THR A 200 17.53 -6.39 14.62
CA THR A 200 17.69 -6.83 13.23
C THR A 200 16.34 -6.87 12.54
N THR A 201 16.21 -6.14 11.43
CA THR A 201 14.92 -5.90 10.78
C THR A 201 14.74 -6.64 9.47
N SER A 202 15.82 -7.15 8.86
CA SER A 202 15.75 -7.92 7.63
C SER A 202 16.92 -8.90 7.52
N PHE A 203 16.66 -10.07 6.92
CA PHE A 203 17.68 -11.05 6.55
C PHE A 203 17.57 -11.42 5.08
N ALA A 204 18.69 -11.79 4.48
CA ALA A 204 18.75 -12.47 3.20
C ALA A 204 20.02 -13.32 3.09
N ILE A 205 19.96 -14.39 2.29
CA ILE A 205 21.12 -15.22 1.97
C ILE A 205 21.60 -14.86 0.56
N PHE A 206 22.89 -14.67 0.43
CA PHE A 206 23.53 -14.47 -0.86
C PHE A 206 24.94 -15.08 -0.86
N LYS A 207 25.24 -15.95 -1.84
CA LYS A 207 26.52 -16.64 -1.98
C LYS A 207 26.97 -17.31 -0.67
N ASP A 208 26.09 -18.17 -0.13
CA ASP A 208 26.31 -18.94 1.10
C ASP A 208 26.69 -18.08 2.32
N GLN A 209 26.24 -16.83 2.34
CA GLN A 209 26.46 -15.91 3.46
C GLN A 209 25.15 -15.29 3.91
N LEU A 210 24.95 -15.22 5.23
CA LEU A 210 23.80 -14.56 5.83
C LEU A 210 24.07 -13.06 5.98
N TYR A 211 23.22 -12.26 5.34
CA TYR A 211 23.21 -10.80 5.45
C TYR A 211 22.05 -10.34 6.34
N CYS A 212 22.24 -9.25 7.05
CA CYS A 212 21.19 -8.65 7.86
C CYS A 212 21.23 -7.12 7.85
N VAL A 213 20.06 -6.51 8.02
CA VAL A 213 19.94 -5.08 8.34
C VAL A 213 19.86 -4.93 9.84
N ILE A 214 20.78 -4.17 10.40
CA ILE A 214 20.72 -3.73 11.81
C ILE A 214 20.17 -2.30 11.79
N GLU A 215 19.05 -2.11 12.49
CA GLU A 215 18.35 -0.81 12.53
C GLU A 215 19.28 0.32 12.95
N HIS A 216 19.27 1.41 12.19
CA HIS A 216 20.12 2.60 12.37
C HIS A 216 21.64 2.40 12.23
N LEU A 217 22.12 1.19 11.99
CA LEU A 217 23.55 0.91 11.83
C LEU A 217 23.96 0.60 10.39
N GLY A 218 23.15 -0.19 9.65
CA GLY A 218 23.45 -0.51 8.27
C GLY A 218 23.24 -1.97 7.90
N VAL A 219 23.90 -2.39 6.83
CA VAL A 219 23.89 -3.78 6.32
C VAL A 219 25.16 -4.49 6.77
N TYR A 220 25.00 -5.67 7.34
CA TYR A 220 26.06 -6.50 7.88
C TYR A 220 26.00 -7.91 7.31
N THR A 221 27.14 -8.60 7.27
CA THR A 221 27.19 -10.05 7.21
C THR A 221 27.28 -10.61 8.64
N LEU A 222 26.65 -11.75 8.86
CA LEU A 222 26.73 -12.51 10.10
C LEU A 222 27.53 -13.79 9.85
N ASP A 223 28.71 -13.88 10.44
CA ASP A 223 29.45 -15.13 10.57
C ASP A 223 28.75 -15.97 11.64
N THR A 224 28.17 -17.08 11.23
CA THR A 224 27.33 -17.91 12.09
C THR A 224 28.13 -18.87 13.00
N GLU A 225 29.40 -19.14 12.67
CA GLU A 225 30.31 -19.95 13.47
C GLU A 225 30.88 -19.15 14.64
N ASN A 226 31.38 -17.94 14.35
CA ASN A 226 32.05 -17.10 15.32
C ASN A 226 31.15 -16.03 15.91
N ASN A 227 29.90 -15.96 15.48
CA ASN A 227 28.91 -14.97 15.91
C ASN A 227 29.36 -13.53 15.67
N ARG A 228 30.10 -13.29 14.57
CA ARG A 228 30.71 -12.00 14.25
C ARG A 228 29.91 -11.24 13.18
N LEU A 229 29.63 -9.98 13.48
CA LEU A 229 29.05 -9.05 12.52
C LEU A 229 30.15 -8.26 11.80
N THR A 230 30.08 -8.23 10.46
CA THR A 230 30.99 -7.43 9.62
C THR A 230 30.17 -6.44 8.81
N LEU A 231 30.50 -5.14 8.93
CA LEU A 231 29.82 -4.08 8.21
C LEU A 231 30.08 -4.17 6.71
N VAL A 232 29.01 -4.11 5.90
CA VAL A 232 29.07 -4.14 4.42
C VAL A 232 28.61 -2.82 3.82
N ALA A 233 27.60 -2.19 4.41
CA ALA A 233 27.16 -0.85 4.04
C ALA A 233 26.67 -0.09 5.27
N GLU A 234 27.29 1.05 5.52
CA GLU A 234 26.98 1.93 6.62
C GLU A 234 25.68 2.70 6.37
N ASN A 235 24.99 3.07 7.44
CA ASN A 235 23.76 3.85 7.38
C ASN A 235 23.98 5.23 6.70
N ASN A 236 24.92 6.04 7.18
CA ASN A 236 25.24 7.38 6.62
C ASN A 236 24.00 8.22 6.23
N GLY A 237 22.99 8.24 7.12
CA GLY A 237 21.71 8.94 6.90
C GLY A 237 20.63 8.12 6.17
N THR A 238 20.98 6.96 5.61
CA THR A 238 20.03 6.03 4.97
C THR A 238 19.48 5.03 5.96
N ILE A 239 18.18 4.94 6.10
CA ILE A 239 17.55 3.86 6.86
C ILE A 239 17.25 2.72 5.88
N TYR A 240 18.01 1.61 5.98
CA TYR A 240 17.71 0.41 5.20
C TYR A 240 16.46 -0.27 5.72
N LYS A 241 15.57 -0.66 4.79
CA LYS A 241 14.24 -1.20 5.10
C LYS A 241 14.11 -2.68 4.80
N TYR A 242 14.82 -3.17 3.76
CA TYR A 242 14.69 -4.53 3.29
C TYR A 242 15.98 -5.06 2.64
N LEU A 243 16.10 -6.38 2.68
CA LEU A 243 17.06 -7.17 1.91
C LEU A 243 16.31 -8.26 1.14
N TYR A 244 16.76 -8.55 -0.06
CA TYR A 244 16.38 -9.77 -0.78
C TYR A 244 17.46 -10.17 -1.77
N ASN A 245 17.48 -11.46 -2.15
CA ASN A 245 18.30 -12.00 -3.21
C ASN A 245 17.46 -12.08 -4.49
N ASP A 246 17.91 -11.43 -5.60
CA ASP A 246 17.20 -11.47 -6.89
C ASP A 246 17.59 -12.69 -7.75
N GLY A 247 18.46 -13.58 -7.23
CA GLY A 247 19.07 -14.70 -7.92
C GLY A 247 20.46 -14.41 -8.49
N THR A 248 20.80 -13.13 -8.71
CA THR A 248 22.08 -12.68 -9.26
C THR A 248 22.84 -11.75 -8.33
N GLN A 249 22.12 -10.95 -7.57
CA GLN A 249 22.64 -9.94 -6.65
C GLN A 249 21.82 -9.92 -5.35
N LEU A 250 22.47 -9.51 -4.27
CA LEU A 250 21.77 -9.11 -3.06
C LEU A 250 21.36 -7.64 -3.20
N VAL A 251 20.11 -7.36 -2.93
CA VAL A 251 19.55 -6.00 -2.97
C VAL A 251 19.24 -5.50 -1.57
N ALA A 252 19.77 -4.33 -1.22
CA ALA A 252 19.47 -3.62 0.02
C ALA A 252 18.82 -2.28 -0.31
N GLY A 253 17.54 -2.13 0.05
CA GLY A 253 16.79 -0.90 -0.18
C GLY A 253 16.68 -0.03 1.07
N GLY A 254 16.91 1.25 0.89
CA GLY A 254 16.85 2.27 1.93
C GLY A 254 15.91 3.42 1.59
N THR A 255 15.99 4.49 2.38
CA THR A 255 15.12 5.67 2.25
C THR A 255 15.43 6.55 1.05
N ASP A 256 16.69 6.59 0.62
CA ASP A 256 17.22 7.50 -0.40
C ASP A 256 18.13 6.80 -1.42
N LYS A 257 18.49 5.55 -1.17
CA LYS A 257 19.31 4.74 -2.08
C LYS A 257 18.97 3.26 -2.02
N VAL A 258 19.33 2.56 -3.10
CA VAL A 258 19.36 1.11 -3.18
C VAL A 258 20.77 0.65 -3.53
N ILE A 259 21.21 -0.45 -2.94
CA ILE A 259 22.51 -1.05 -3.19
C ILE A 259 22.31 -2.44 -3.77
N PHE A 260 23.01 -2.72 -4.88
CA PHE A 260 23.11 -4.05 -5.48
C PHE A 260 24.51 -4.60 -5.20
N PHE A 261 24.59 -5.70 -4.47
CA PHE A 261 25.83 -6.35 -4.10
C PHE A 261 26.10 -7.53 -5.04
N ASP A 262 27.23 -7.52 -5.69
CA ASP A 262 27.79 -8.67 -6.40
C ASP A 262 28.54 -9.61 -5.44
N SER A 263 29.04 -9.05 -4.33
CA SER A 263 29.67 -9.74 -3.21
C SER A 263 29.65 -8.82 -1.97
N SER A 264 30.20 -9.27 -0.84
CA SER A 264 30.34 -8.43 0.35
C SER A 264 31.25 -7.19 0.13
N THR A 265 32.11 -7.22 -0.88
CA THR A 265 33.06 -6.13 -1.20
C THR A 265 32.73 -5.38 -2.48
N GLN A 266 32.02 -6.01 -3.42
CA GLN A 266 31.63 -5.38 -4.70
C GLN A 266 30.16 -5.01 -4.68
N LYS A 267 29.87 -3.71 -4.89
CA LYS A 267 28.50 -3.16 -4.85
C LYS A 267 28.34 -1.96 -5.75
N SER A 268 27.15 -1.81 -6.31
CA SER A 268 26.68 -0.63 -7.02
C SER A 268 25.63 0.10 -6.19
N ILE A 269 25.75 1.43 -6.06
CA ILE A 269 24.87 2.27 -5.27
C ILE A 269 24.10 3.19 -6.20
N TYR A 270 22.79 3.18 -6.09
CA TYR A 270 21.90 4.02 -6.88
C TYR A 270 21.05 4.90 -5.96
N GLN A 271 21.03 6.19 -6.25
CA GLN A 271 20.11 7.11 -5.58
C GLN A 271 18.68 6.84 -6.05
N ILE A 272 17.73 6.90 -5.13
CA ILE A 272 16.31 6.78 -5.42
C ILE A 272 15.57 8.01 -4.92
N GLU A 273 14.45 8.35 -5.56
CA GLU A 273 13.64 9.48 -5.14
C GLU A 273 12.99 9.23 -3.78
N LYS A 274 12.79 10.32 -3.04
CA LYS A 274 11.98 10.31 -1.83
C LYS A 274 10.56 9.83 -2.17
N GLY A 275 10.07 8.84 -1.43
CA GLY A 275 8.77 8.20 -1.68
C GLY A 275 8.86 6.86 -2.39
N SER A 276 10.06 6.41 -2.83
CA SER A 276 10.27 5.01 -3.22
C SER A 276 10.17 4.11 -1.99
N ASN A 277 9.17 3.21 -2.01
CA ASN A 277 8.92 2.28 -0.91
C ASN A 277 9.69 0.97 -1.09
N PHE A 278 9.74 0.46 -2.32
CA PHE A 278 10.36 -0.82 -2.63
C PHE A 278 10.87 -0.85 -4.07
N ILE A 279 12.06 -1.40 -4.24
CA ILE A 279 12.69 -1.65 -5.53
C ILE A 279 12.78 -3.16 -5.74
N ARG A 280 12.20 -3.67 -6.84
CA ARG A 280 12.36 -5.06 -7.26
C ARG A 280 13.16 -5.12 -8.55
N LYS A 281 14.30 -5.82 -8.52
CA LYS A 281 15.11 -6.07 -9.69
C LYS A 281 14.87 -7.51 -10.20
N LYS A 282 14.73 -7.68 -11.51
CA LYS A 282 14.74 -8.98 -12.18
C LYS A 282 15.48 -8.84 -13.52
N GLY A 283 16.65 -9.45 -13.62
CA GLY A 283 17.53 -9.26 -14.77
C GLY A 283 17.95 -7.78 -14.95
N SER A 284 17.72 -7.22 -16.13
CA SER A 284 17.97 -5.80 -16.43
C SER A 284 16.84 -4.85 -16.04
N ARG A 285 15.64 -5.38 -15.76
CA ARG A 285 14.47 -4.61 -15.38
C ARG A 285 14.48 -4.30 -13.89
N VAL A 286 14.10 -3.08 -13.56
CA VAL A 286 13.92 -2.61 -12.18
C VAL A 286 12.51 -2.04 -12.04
N TRP A 287 11.78 -2.52 -11.07
CA TRP A 287 10.46 -2.03 -10.71
C TRP A 287 10.54 -1.18 -9.44
N ASN A 288 9.94 -0.01 -9.46
CA ASN A 288 9.95 0.93 -8.33
C ASN A 288 8.53 1.21 -7.85
N CYS A 289 8.21 0.81 -6.62
CA CYS A 289 6.96 1.14 -5.95
C CYS A 289 7.08 2.55 -5.35
N LYS A 290 6.42 3.54 -5.95
CA LYS A 290 6.58 4.97 -5.66
C LYS A 290 5.44 5.56 -4.85
N GLY A 291 4.87 4.79 -3.92
CA GLY A 291 3.74 5.27 -3.13
C GLY A 291 2.55 5.67 -4.02
N TYR A 292 1.97 6.84 -3.77
CA TYR A 292 0.84 7.35 -4.53
C TYR A 292 1.12 7.63 -6.01
N LYS A 293 2.37 7.62 -6.43
CA LYS A 293 2.78 7.67 -7.85
C LYS A 293 2.71 6.31 -8.53
N GLY A 294 2.32 5.25 -7.81
CA GLY A 294 2.11 3.89 -8.33
C GLY A 294 3.40 3.12 -8.58
N LEU A 295 3.34 2.21 -9.55
CA LEU A 295 4.48 1.41 -10.01
C LEU A 295 5.17 2.11 -11.18
N ALA A 296 6.49 2.14 -11.17
CA ALA A 296 7.31 2.60 -12.28
C ALA A 296 8.18 1.47 -12.83
N ALA A 297 8.19 1.30 -14.16
CA ALA A 297 9.16 0.46 -14.84
C ALA A 297 10.46 1.24 -15.08
N CYS A 298 11.58 0.69 -14.68
CA CYS A 298 12.88 1.35 -14.72
C CYS A 298 13.95 0.45 -15.38
N THR A 299 15.01 1.08 -15.85
CA THR A 299 16.25 0.44 -16.32
C THR A 299 17.46 1.05 -15.62
N ILE A 300 18.60 0.37 -15.70
CA ILE A 300 19.87 0.91 -15.21
C ILE A 300 20.66 1.42 -16.41
N GLU A 301 20.85 2.74 -16.50
CA GLU A 301 21.55 3.41 -17.59
C GLU A 301 22.55 4.42 -17.04
N GLY A 302 23.80 4.37 -17.51
CA GLY A 302 24.83 5.32 -17.08
C GLY A 302 25.07 5.38 -15.58
N GLY A 303 24.88 4.25 -14.86
CA GLY A 303 25.01 4.19 -13.40
C GLY A 303 23.85 4.82 -12.62
N LYS A 304 22.69 4.99 -13.25
CA LYS A 304 21.47 5.53 -12.63
C LYS A 304 20.27 4.61 -12.90
N ILE A 305 19.30 4.63 -12.00
CA ILE A 305 17.98 4.06 -12.24
C ILE A 305 17.16 5.10 -13.02
N VAL A 306 16.78 4.74 -14.25
CA VAL A 306 16.03 5.60 -15.18
C VAL A 306 14.63 5.05 -15.34
N GLU A 307 13.64 5.88 -15.08
CA GLU A 307 12.23 5.52 -15.24
C GLU A 307 11.84 5.53 -16.73
N LYS A 308 11.20 4.46 -17.17
CA LYS A 308 10.70 4.28 -18.54
C LYS A 308 9.19 4.46 -18.65
N SER A 309 8.46 4.06 -17.64
CA SER A 309 7.04 4.35 -17.52
C SER A 309 6.72 4.70 -16.07
N LEU A 310 5.80 5.64 -15.88
CA LEU A 310 5.35 6.14 -14.60
C LEU A 310 3.85 5.94 -14.44
N GLY A 311 3.41 5.78 -13.19
CA GLY A 311 1.99 5.82 -12.86
C GLY A 311 1.21 4.61 -13.35
N ILE A 312 1.82 3.41 -13.38
CA ILE A 312 1.08 2.16 -13.59
C ILE A 312 0.19 1.95 -12.37
N ILE A 313 -1.07 2.34 -12.50
CA ILE A 313 -2.11 2.29 -11.46
C ILE A 313 -3.43 1.96 -12.14
N PRO A 314 -4.20 0.95 -11.66
CA PRO A 314 -5.58 0.75 -12.08
C PRO A 314 -6.41 2.01 -11.80
N ASN A 315 -7.36 2.33 -12.69
CA ASN A 315 -8.29 3.43 -12.42
C ASN A 315 -9.09 3.13 -11.16
N SER A 316 -8.94 3.97 -10.13
CA SER A 316 -9.47 3.73 -8.79
C SER A 316 -9.52 5.02 -7.97
N PRO A 317 -10.26 5.02 -6.85
CA PRO A 317 -10.19 6.10 -5.87
C PRO A 317 -8.75 6.26 -5.36
N ILE A 318 -8.31 7.49 -5.11
CA ILE A 318 -6.94 7.75 -4.64
C ILE A 318 -6.69 7.17 -3.23
N ARG A 319 -7.75 7.12 -2.40
CA ARG A 319 -7.72 6.58 -1.02
C ARG A 319 -9.00 5.83 -0.70
N ASN A 320 -8.92 4.93 0.28
CA ASN A 320 -10.09 4.22 0.85
C ASN A 320 -10.78 5.06 1.95
N TYR A 321 -10.87 6.38 1.76
CA TYR A 321 -11.55 7.30 2.65
C TYR A 321 -12.84 7.78 2.01
N SER A 322 -13.99 7.56 2.65
CA SER A 322 -15.33 7.87 2.13
C SER A 322 -16.28 8.30 3.24
N GLU A 323 -15.92 9.39 3.93
CA GLU A 323 -16.73 9.94 5.02
C GLU A 323 -17.99 10.66 4.51
N PHE A 324 -17.95 11.17 3.27
CA PHE A 324 -19.05 11.88 2.62
C PHE A 324 -19.30 11.33 1.23
N LEU A 325 -20.57 11.06 0.92
CA LEU A 325 -21.04 10.58 -0.38
C LEU A 325 -22.25 11.41 -0.82
N LYS A 326 -22.27 11.86 -2.06
CA LYS A 326 -23.40 12.56 -2.70
C LYS A 326 -23.52 12.14 -4.17
N PHE A 327 -24.75 11.85 -4.60
CA PHE A 327 -25.03 11.69 -6.02
C PHE A 327 -25.28 13.04 -6.69
N SER A 328 -24.76 13.24 -7.89
CA SER A 328 -25.01 14.36 -8.78
C SER A 328 -25.20 13.81 -10.18
N GLY A 329 -26.45 13.68 -10.62
CA GLY A 329 -26.76 12.98 -11.89
C GLY A 329 -26.24 11.53 -11.89
N ASP A 330 -25.40 11.21 -12.88
CA ASP A 330 -24.72 9.93 -13.05
C ASP A 330 -23.33 9.86 -12.37
N ARG A 331 -23.07 10.76 -11.44
CA ARG A 331 -21.79 10.83 -10.70
C ARG A 331 -21.99 10.58 -9.22
N LEU A 332 -21.03 9.91 -8.61
CA LEU A 332 -20.89 9.80 -7.16
C LEU A 332 -19.72 10.71 -6.72
N LEU A 333 -20.04 11.72 -5.97
CA LEU A 333 -19.07 12.63 -5.36
C LEU A 333 -18.65 12.08 -4.01
N VAL A 334 -17.34 12.03 -3.75
CA VAL A 334 -16.77 11.43 -2.53
C VAL A 334 -15.77 12.38 -1.89
N ALA A 335 -15.91 12.63 -0.58
CA ALA A 335 -14.89 13.30 0.22
C ALA A 335 -14.49 12.45 1.42
N GLY A 336 -13.22 12.47 1.79
CA GLY A 336 -12.62 11.57 2.78
C GLY A 336 -12.07 12.25 4.04
N GLY A 337 -12.56 13.46 4.36
CA GLY A 337 -12.10 14.21 5.53
C GLY A 337 -12.86 13.88 6.81
N ASN A 338 -12.36 14.40 7.93
CA ASN A 338 -12.93 14.23 9.26
C ASN A 338 -13.51 15.56 9.78
N ILE A 339 -14.75 15.54 10.29
CA ILE A 339 -15.41 16.66 10.97
C ILE A 339 -15.47 16.50 12.48
N ASN A 340 -14.72 15.60 13.07
CA ASN A 340 -14.74 15.38 14.51
C ASN A 340 -13.98 16.52 15.26
N TYR A 341 -14.71 17.29 16.04
CA TYR A 341 -14.14 18.40 16.85
C TYR A 341 -13.18 17.93 17.96
N LEU A 342 -13.26 16.67 18.36
CA LEU A 342 -12.45 16.09 19.43
C LEU A 342 -11.23 15.33 18.90
N ASP A 343 -11.18 15.04 17.59
CA ASP A 343 -10.07 14.35 16.96
C ASP A 343 -9.10 15.37 16.35
N THR A 344 -7.85 15.31 16.79
CA THR A 344 -6.76 16.15 16.26
C THR A 344 -6.06 15.54 15.05
N LYS A 345 -6.54 14.40 14.55
CA LYS A 345 -5.98 13.79 13.34
C LYS A 345 -6.34 14.62 12.13
N PHE A 346 -5.32 14.98 11.38
CA PHE A 346 -5.45 15.62 10.08
C PHE A 346 -5.36 14.54 9.01
N TYR A 347 -6.45 14.32 8.29
CA TYR A 347 -6.48 13.43 7.13
C TYR A 347 -6.06 14.20 5.89
N ASP A 348 -5.26 13.57 5.02
CA ASP A 348 -4.94 14.13 3.72
C ASP A 348 -6.23 14.44 2.97
N GLY A 349 -6.26 15.58 2.30
CA GLY A 349 -7.41 16.03 1.53
C GLY A 349 -7.74 15.02 0.44
N THR A 350 -8.99 14.57 0.43
CA THR A 350 -9.45 13.56 -0.50
C THR A 350 -10.79 14.00 -1.08
N ALA A 351 -10.80 14.23 -2.39
CA ALA A 351 -12.01 14.49 -3.15
C ALA A 351 -11.95 13.73 -4.47
N MET A 352 -12.97 12.96 -4.75
CA MET A 352 -13.01 12.00 -5.85
C MET A 352 -14.39 12.00 -6.46
N VAL A 353 -14.47 11.71 -7.76
CA VAL A 353 -15.72 11.61 -8.52
C VAL A 353 -15.73 10.28 -9.26
N TYR A 354 -16.77 9.49 -9.08
CA TYR A 354 -17.00 8.28 -9.88
C TYR A 354 -18.11 8.56 -10.90
N ASP A 355 -17.77 8.40 -12.17
CA ASP A 355 -18.70 8.48 -13.30
C ASP A 355 -19.28 7.10 -13.57
N TYR A 356 -20.58 6.93 -13.36
CA TYR A 356 -21.27 5.65 -13.58
C TYR A 356 -21.40 5.28 -15.04
N THR A 357 -21.50 6.27 -15.94
CA THR A 357 -21.65 6.04 -17.37
C THR A 357 -20.37 5.50 -17.98
N ASN A 358 -19.23 6.05 -17.55
CA ASN A 358 -17.91 5.68 -18.06
C ASN A 358 -17.19 4.68 -17.14
N GLU A 359 -17.80 4.30 -16.02
CA GLU A 359 -17.24 3.43 -14.98
C GLU A 359 -15.84 3.86 -14.53
N ARG A 360 -15.64 5.16 -14.33
CA ARG A 360 -14.33 5.75 -14.13
C ARG A 360 -14.26 6.68 -12.91
N TRP A 361 -13.18 6.52 -12.14
CA TRP A 361 -12.78 7.45 -11.10
C TRP A 361 -11.95 8.61 -11.65
N THR A 362 -12.28 9.81 -11.20
CA THR A 362 -11.47 11.02 -11.30
C THR A 362 -11.05 11.44 -9.89
N ASN A 363 -9.75 11.57 -9.66
CA ASN A 363 -9.20 12.06 -8.41
C ASN A 363 -8.85 13.54 -8.58
N LEU A 364 -9.46 14.44 -7.80
CA LEU A 364 -9.18 15.88 -7.89
C LEU A 364 -7.74 16.17 -7.44
N PRO A 365 -7.01 17.10 -8.12
CA PRO A 365 -5.57 17.25 -7.98
C PRO A 365 -5.15 17.81 -6.61
N GLU A 366 -4.31 17.07 -5.87
CA GLU A 366 -3.83 17.44 -4.53
C GLU A 366 -2.51 18.21 -4.58
N GLU A 367 -1.55 17.79 -5.42
CA GLU A 367 -0.21 18.39 -5.47
C GLU A 367 -0.24 19.87 -5.82
N THR A 368 -1.10 20.27 -6.75
CA THR A 368 -1.30 21.68 -7.14
C THR A 368 -1.85 22.49 -6.00
N ILE A 369 -2.79 21.94 -5.23
CA ILE A 369 -3.39 22.61 -4.07
C ILE A 369 -2.34 22.79 -2.97
N ILE A 370 -1.66 21.72 -2.58
CA ILE A 370 -0.65 21.75 -1.52
C ILE A 370 0.46 22.76 -1.84
N SER A 371 0.92 22.79 -3.09
CA SER A 371 1.99 23.72 -3.53
C SER A 371 1.54 25.18 -3.50
N SER A 372 0.27 25.48 -3.76
CA SER A 372 -0.26 26.85 -3.82
C SER A 372 -0.79 27.37 -2.49
N THR A 373 -1.34 26.50 -1.64
CA THR A 373 -2.05 26.90 -0.40
C THR A 373 -1.30 26.52 0.89
N GLY A 374 -0.28 25.67 0.79
CA GLY A 374 0.47 25.15 1.94
C GLY A 374 -0.28 24.08 2.74
N GLY A 375 -1.46 23.61 2.30
CA GLY A 375 -2.21 22.55 2.94
C GLY A 375 -3.48 22.17 2.20
N TYR A 376 -3.78 20.89 2.21
CA TYR A 376 -5.05 20.31 1.71
C TYR A 376 -5.41 19.15 2.62
N LEU A 377 -6.13 19.45 3.69
CA LEU A 377 -6.42 18.51 4.76
C LEU A 377 -7.90 18.57 5.14
N ASN A 378 -8.40 17.46 5.68
CA ASN A 378 -9.76 17.35 6.23
C ASN A 378 -10.86 17.85 5.28
N VAL A 379 -10.81 17.41 4.02
CA VAL A 379 -11.86 17.69 3.04
C VAL A 379 -13.08 16.84 3.37
N CYS A 380 -14.13 17.47 3.88
CA CYS A 380 -15.26 16.80 4.50
C CYS A 380 -16.55 16.84 3.67
N CYS A 381 -16.58 17.63 2.60
CA CYS A 381 -17.75 17.70 1.71
C CYS A 381 -17.31 18.08 0.30
N ILE A 382 -18.05 17.63 -0.68
CA ILE A 382 -17.94 18.00 -2.10
C ILE A 382 -19.32 18.17 -2.68
N ASP A 383 -19.50 19.19 -3.51
CA ASP A 383 -20.71 19.38 -4.30
C ASP A 383 -20.40 19.89 -5.69
N GLU A 384 -21.31 19.64 -6.61
CA GLU A 384 -21.23 20.01 -8.02
C GLU A 384 -22.32 21.04 -8.35
N ASP A 385 -21.96 22.08 -9.11
CA ASP A 385 -22.89 23.06 -9.63
C ASP A 385 -23.90 22.41 -10.59
N PRO A 386 -25.20 22.40 -10.28
CA PRO A 386 -26.19 21.75 -11.13
C PRO A 386 -26.39 22.47 -12.48
N THR A 387 -25.92 23.70 -12.61
CA THR A 387 -26.01 24.50 -13.83
C THR A 387 -24.75 24.39 -14.70
N GLU A 388 -23.63 23.91 -14.12
CA GLU A 388 -22.35 23.78 -14.81
C GLU A 388 -21.65 22.44 -14.44
N PRO A 389 -21.97 21.33 -15.13
CA PRO A 389 -21.33 20.05 -14.89
C PRO A 389 -19.79 20.12 -14.96
N GLY A 390 -19.11 19.50 -13.99
CA GLY A 390 -17.65 19.55 -13.86
C GLY A 390 -17.15 20.75 -13.04
N HIS A 391 -18.04 21.59 -12.51
CA HIS A 391 -17.71 22.66 -11.59
C HIS A 391 -17.99 22.19 -10.15
N TYR A 392 -16.93 21.95 -9.38
CA TYR A 392 -17.01 21.41 -8.03
C TYR A 392 -16.50 22.38 -6.99
N PHE A 393 -17.12 22.35 -5.81
CA PHE A 393 -16.55 22.92 -4.61
C PHE A 393 -16.33 21.83 -3.56
N THR A 394 -15.15 21.84 -2.93
CA THR A 394 -14.89 21.01 -1.76
C THR A 394 -14.68 21.88 -0.55
N SER A 395 -15.16 21.42 0.60
CA SER A 395 -14.98 22.11 1.87
C SER A 395 -14.07 21.37 2.81
N SER A 396 -13.31 22.12 3.61
CA SER A 396 -12.37 21.60 4.60
C SER A 396 -12.78 21.99 6.01
N PHE A 397 -12.61 21.05 6.93
CA PHE A 397 -12.77 21.34 8.37
C PHE A 397 -11.47 21.91 8.97
N GLY A 398 -10.94 22.98 8.35
CA GLY A 398 -9.74 23.67 8.80
C GLY A 398 -9.20 24.69 7.81
N PHE A 399 -9.35 24.45 6.52
CA PHE A 399 -8.67 25.25 5.50
C PHE A 399 -9.63 26.04 4.58
N GLY A 400 -10.96 26.01 4.82
CA GLY A 400 -11.94 26.75 4.00
C GLY A 400 -12.43 25.97 2.81
N LEU A 401 -12.46 26.59 1.62
CA LEU A 401 -13.05 26.05 0.38
C LEU A 401 -12.03 25.95 -0.74
N TYR A 402 -12.25 24.97 -1.61
CA TYR A 402 -11.48 24.79 -2.85
C TYR A 402 -12.44 24.64 -4.03
N GLU A 403 -12.18 25.35 -5.10
CA GLU A 403 -12.92 25.35 -6.35
C GLU A 403 -12.17 24.57 -7.41
N PHE A 404 -12.91 23.72 -8.13
CA PHE A 404 -12.41 22.94 -9.26
C PHE A 404 -13.31 23.11 -10.47
N ARG A 405 -12.72 23.07 -11.66
CA ARG A 405 -13.45 23.10 -12.93
C ARG A 405 -12.72 22.20 -13.93
N ASP A 406 -13.46 21.33 -14.59
CA ASP A 406 -12.89 20.33 -15.52
C ASP A 406 -11.71 19.58 -14.90
N ASP A 407 -11.90 19.08 -13.69
CA ASP A 407 -10.91 18.35 -12.89
C ASP A 407 -9.63 19.13 -12.56
N LYS A 408 -9.64 20.46 -12.72
CA LYS A 408 -8.49 21.32 -12.40
C LYS A 408 -8.79 22.18 -11.19
N PHE A 409 -7.79 22.34 -10.32
CA PHE A 409 -7.85 23.29 -9.23
C PHE A 409 -7.86 24.74 -9.76
N ILE A 410 -8.86 25.52 -9.35
CA ILE A 410 -9.05 26.91 -9.78
C ILE A 410 -8.63 27.86 -8.67
N LYS A 411 -9.20 27.70 -7.46
CA LYS A 411 -8.99 28.68 -6.39
C LYS A 411 -9.22 28.10 -5.00
N HIS A 412 -8.50 28.64 -4.03
CA HIS A 412 -8.71 28.43 -2.61
C HIS A 412 -9.32 29.67 -1.97
N TYR A 413 -10.39 29.50 -1.21
CA TYR A 413 -11.05 30.54 -0.46
C TYR A 413 -10.79 30.39 1.03
N SER A 414 -10.28 31.45 1.64
CA SER A 414 -9.90 31.49 3.05
C SER A 414 -10.33 32.82 3.68
N ASN A 415 -10.03 33.00 4.96
CA ASN A 415 -10.25 34.30 5.66
C ASN A 415 -9.46 35.48 5.10
N LYS A 416 -8.51 35.24 4.18
CA LYS A 416 -7.69 36.29 3.56
C LYS A 416 -8.29 36.85 2.26
N ASN A 417 -9.14 36.07 1.59
CA ASN A 417 -9.62 36.42 0.25
C ASN A 417 -11.13 36.17 0.05
N SER A 418 -11.85 35.93 1.14
CA SER A 418 -13.30 35.70 1.13
C SER A 418 -13.93 36.18 2.46
N ALA A 419 -15.25 36.05 2.58
CA ALA A 419 -15.98 36.32 3.83
C ALA A 419 -15.83 35.22 4.91
N LEU A 420 -15.11 34.14 4.62
CA LEU A 420 -14.88 33.06 5.58
C LEU A 420 -14.08 33.56 6.80
N GLN A 421 -14.44 33.07 7.97
CA GLN A 421 -13.81 33.45 9.23
C GLN A 421 -13.10 32.25 9.87
N SER A 422 -11.99 32.53 10.55
CA SER A 422 -11.29 31.57 11.38
C SER A 422 -11.90 31.52 12.79
N VAL A 423 -11.92 30.33 13.37
CA VAL A 423 -12.34 30.11 14.78
C VAL A 423 -11.39 30.78 15.76
N ILE A 424 -10.13 30.92 15.39
CA ILE A 424 -9.06 31.52 16.20
C ILE A 424 -8.46 32.76 15.51
N SER A 425 -7.74 33.57 16.26
CA SER A 425 -6.89 34.64 15.76
C SER A 425 -5.43 34.30 15.95
N GLY A 426 -4.55 34.88 15.14
CA GLY A 426 -3.09 34.73 15.29
C GLY A 426 -2.43 33.89 14.19
N PRO A 427 -1.19 33.41 14.43
CA PRO A 427 -0.36 32.85 13.36
C PRO A 427 -0.90 31.58 12.69
N TYR A 428 -1.83 30.88 13.34
CA TYR A 428 -2.43 29.66 12.83
C TYR A 428 -3.88 29.82 12.35
N GLU A 429 -4.40 31.03 12.24
CA GLU A 429 -5.80 31.30 11.85
C GLU A 429 -6.18 30.62 10.52
N ASN A 430 -5.25 30.52 9.56
CA ASN A 430 -5.45 29.90 8.27
C ASN A 430 -5.67 28.37 8.32
N ARG A 431 -5.52 27.74 9.49
CA ARG A 431 -5.74 26.29 9.72
C ARG A 431 -7.02 26.01 10.49
N TYR A 432 -7.80 27.05 10.79
CA TYR A 432 -9.01 26.93 11.61
C TYR A 432 -10.23 27.58 10.95
N ILE A 433 -10.29 27.54 9.61
CA ILE A 433 -11.43 28.00 8.80
C ILE A 433 -12.31 26.80 8.56
N ARG A 434 -13.32 26.62 9.43
CA ARG A 434 -14.14 25.40 9.47
C ARG A 434 -15.37 25.55 8.59
N VAL A 435 -15.40 24.78 7.50
CA VAL A 435 -16.54 24.70 6.58
C VAL A 435 -16.96 23.23 6.49
N PRO A 436 -17.82 22.73 7.40
CA PRO A 436 -18.19 21.32 7.46
C PRO A 436 -19.07 20.87 6.30
N LYS A 437 -19.81 21.79 5.67
CA LYS A 437 -20.70 21.45 4.55
C LYS A 437 -20.82 22.57 3.55
N VAL A 438 -20.95 22.17 2.29
CA VAL A 438 -21.34 23.00 1.15
C VAL A 438 -22.47 22.31 0.41
N GLU A 439 -23.35 23.09 -0.24
CA GLU A 439 -24.45 22.56 -1.05
C GLU A 439 -24.90 23.62 -2.06
N PHE A 440 -25.05 23.22 -3.33
CA PHE A 440 -25.67 24.04 -4.35
C PHE A 440 -27.20 23.93 -4.28
N ASP A 441 -27.88 25.04 -4.51
CA ASP A 441 -29.31 25.01 -4.86
C ASP A 441 -29.51 24.80 -6.36
N ASN A 442 -30.77 24.66 -6.78
CA ASN A 442 -31.10 24.41 -8.18
C ASN A 442 -30.82 25.59 -9.10
N ASP A 443 -30.60 26.77 -8.54
CA ASP A 443 -30.31 28.00 -9.28
C ASP A 443 -28.79 28.27 -9.41
N GLY A 444 -27.95 27.31 -8.90
CA GLY A 444 -26.49 27.42 -8.93
C GLY A 444 -25.90 28.31 -7.85
N ASN A 445 -26.67 28.66 -6.79
CA ASN A 445 -26.09 29.34 -5.64
C ASN A 445 -25.43 28.35 -4.68
N LEU A 446 -24.17 28.62 -4.30
CA LEU A 446 -23.44 27.80 -3.33
C LEU A 446 -23.75 28.24 -1.90
N TRP A 447 -24.37 27.39 -1.13
CA TRP A 447 -24.61 27.55 0.30
C TRP A 447 -23.54 26.87 1.13
N MET A 448 -23.12 27.49 2.23
CA MET A 448 -22.09 26.92 3.09
C MET A 448 -22.30 27.28 4.56
N LEU A 449 -21.77 26.46 5.45
CA LEU A 449 -21.70 26.74 6.88
C LEU A 449 -20.25 27.05 7.26
N ASN A 450 -20.00 28.22 7.81
CA ASN A 450 -18.71 28.54 8.44
C ASN A 450 -18.91 28.54 9.96
N THR A 451 -18.46 27.47 10.63
CA THR A 451 -18.81 27.21 12.02
C THR A 451 -17.75 27.65 13.03
N GLY A 452 -18.17 27.94 14.27
CA GLY A 452 -17.31 28.32 15.38
C GLY A 452 -16.73 29.72 15.26
N THR A 453 -17.33 30.58 14.42
CA THR A 453 -16.93 31.96 14.24
C THR A 453 -17.33 32.84 15.43
N LYS A 454 -16.60 33.91 15.68
CA LYS A 454 -16.87 34.84 16.79
C LYS A 454 -18.07 35.78 16.56
N THR A 455 -18.43 35.96 15.30
CA THR A 455 -19.62 36.72 14.87
C THR A 455 -20.55 35.82 14.09
N PRO A 456 -21.88 35.86 14.37
CA PRO A 456 -22.86 35.12 13.59
C PRO A 456 -22.89 35.55 12.12
#